data_40ee223fd1c28478739aeba5e77a1279
#
_entry.id   40ee223fd1c28478739aeba5e77a1279
#
_cell.length_a   1.000
_cell.length_b   1.000
_cell.length_c   1.000
_cell.angle_alpha   90.00
_cell.angle_beta   90.00
_cell.angle_gamma   90.00
#
_symmetry.space_group_name_H-M   'P 1'
#
loop_
_entity.id
_entity.type
_entity.pdbx_description
1 polymer ?
#
loop_
_entity_poly.entity_id
_entity_poly.type
_entity_poly.pdbx_seq_one_letter_code
_entity_poly.pdbx_strand_id
1 'polypeptide(L)'
;MSNKVKSDIEIASKAEILPVTTIAEHLGLDADALELYGKYKAKLSYDTIHSLKDKETGKLVLVTAINPTPAGEGKSTVTVGLGDALSKKDKKTVIALREPSLGPTMGIKGGATGGGYAQVIPMEDINLHFTGDFHAITAANNALSAFIDNHMQQGNDLDIDGRRIVWKRVVDLNDRALRKVVVGLGGPIQGVPREDGFDITVASEIMAIICLASDLKDLKKRLSEIVIGYNYKKEPITVGEMGYEGALTLLLKDALKPNLVQTLEHTPAIVHGGPFANIAHGCNSVSATSTALRLGEYVVTEAGFGADLGAEKFLDIKVPALGKAPDCVVIVATIRALKMHGGALKIELSEENVDALAKGFTNLQKHTESIQTFGIPYVVAINKFITDSDAEVAKLEALCEEHGIPFSLTEVWEKGGDGGLELADKVIAAVESGAADYKRIYDDAWSMEEKLEAIVTKVYGGIGVELSSKAQKQIVEFKKYGWDRYPICMAKTQYSLSDDPTLLGRPTDFVIHIREFIPKLGAGFVVALTGDVMTMPGLPKKPAALNMDVDENGNAQGLF
;
A
#
# COMPACT_ATOMS: atom_id res chain seq x y z
N MET A 1 -37.00 17.39 -5.19
CA MET A 1 -36.52 16.00 -5.33
C MET A 1 -35.09 16.00 -4.80
N SER A 2 -34.77 15.35 -3.69
CA SER A 2 -33.39 15.23 -3.25
C SER A 2 -32.65 14.44 -4.31
N ASN A 3 -31.66 15.03 -4.98
CA ASN A 3 -30.72 14.28 -5.82
C ASN A 3 -30.04 13.27 -4.92
N LYS A 4 -30.52 12.03 -4.93
CA LYS A 4 -29.85 10.93 -4.21
C LYS A 4 -28.49 10.78 -4.87
N VAL A 5 -27.42 10.99 -4.12
CA VAL A 5 -26.05 10.76 -4.58
C VAL A 5 -25.96 9.28 -4.96
N LYS A 6 -25.50 9.00 -6.20
CA LYS A 6 -25.32 7.62 -6.67
C LYS A 6 -24.15 6.98 -5.92
N SER A 7 -24.27 5.69 -5.61
CA SER A 7 -23.17 4.92 -5.04
C SER A 7 -22.10 4.60 -6.11
N ASP A 8 -20.90 4.25 -5.66
CA ASP A 8 -19.79 3.94 -6.56
C ASP A 8 -20.13 2.78 -7.52
N ILE A 9 -20.81 1.74 -7.04
CA ILE A 9 -21.27 0.63 -7.89
C ILE A 9 -22.37 1.07 -8.88
N GLU A 10 -23.28 1.99 -8.50
CA GLU A 10 -24.30 2.53 -9.41
C GLU A 10 -23.68 3.39 -10.54
N ILE A 11 -22.55 4.04 -10.28
CA ILE A 11 -21.80 4.78 -11.30
C ILE A 11 -21.07 3.80 -12.20
N ALA A 12 -20.32 2.85 -11.62
CA ALA A 12 -19.52 1.87 -12.35
C ALA A 12 -20.38 0.96 -13.25
N SER A 13 -21.56 0.51 -12.78
CA SER A 13 -22.45 -0.37 -13.53
C SER A 13 -23.07 0.28 -14.78
N LYS A 14 -23.11 1.60 -14.86
CA LYS A 14 -23.62 2.36 -16.00
C LYS A 14 -22.55 2.88 -16.94
N ALA A 15 -21.29 2.64 -16.60
CA ALA A 15 -20.16 3.10 -17.40
C ALA A 15 -20.04 2.29 -18.69
N GLU A 16 -19.62 2.94 -19.76
CA GLU A 16 -19.14 2.26 -20.96
C GLU A 16 -17.76 1.67 -20.66
N ILE A 17 -17.60 0.35 -20.78
CA ILE A 17 -16.34 -0.34 -20.58
C ILE A 17 -15.79 -0.76 -21.93
N LEU A 18 -14.64 -0.25 -22.32
CA LEU A 18 -13.95 -0.65 -23.54
C LEU A 18 -13.29 -2.02 -23.36
N PRO A 19 -13.15 -2.83 -24.44
CA PRO A 19 -12.31 -4.02 -24.38
C PRO A 19 -10.89 -3.69 -23.91
N VAL A 20 -10.30 -4.55 -23.09
CA VAL A 20 -8.93 -4.31 -22.57
C VAL A 20 -7.88 -4.26 -23.69
N THR A 21 -8.15 -4.90 -24.84
CA THR A 21 -7.31 -4.80 -26.04
C THR A 21 -7.27 -3.37 -26.60
N THR A 22 -8.41 -2.65 -26.59
CA THR A 22 -8.46 -1.24 -26.98
C THR A 22 -7.65 -0.37 -26.02
N ILE A 23 -7.70 -0.66 -24.71
CA ILE A 23 -6.87 0.04 -23.72
C ILE A 23 -5.37 -0.23 -23.95
N ALA A 24 -5.00 -1.45 -24.33
CA ALA A 24 -3.63 -1.78 -24.70
C ALA A 24 -3.15 -1.02 -25.95
N GLU A 25 -4.04 -0.86 -26.95
CA GLU A 25 -3.72 -0.05 -28.15
C GLU A 25 -3.43 1.41 -27.79
N HIS A 26 -4.10 2.02 -26.80
CA HIS A 26 -3.77 3.36 -26.30
C HIS A 26 -2.36 3.43 -25.72
N LEU A 27 -1.82 2.31 -25.26
CA LEU A 27 -0.44 2.20 -24.77
C LEU A 27 0.58 1.88 -25.88
N GLY A 28 0.09 1.60 -27.10
CA GLY A 28 0.91 1.15 -28.22
C GLY A 28 1.29 -0.33 -28.13
N LEU A 29 0.46 -1.13 -27.46
CA LEU A 29 0.57 -2.58 -27.33
C LEU A 29 -0.44 -3.26 -28.24
N ASP A 30 -0.04 -4.39 -28.84
CA ASP A 30 -0.94 -5.26 -29.60
C ASP A 30 -1.62 -6.32 -28.70
N ALA A 31 -2.51 -7.10 -29.27
CA ALA A 31 -3.25 -8.12 -28.53
C ALA A 31 -2.35 -9.24 -27.99
N ASP A 32 -1.23 -9.54 -28.66
CA ASP A 32 -0.27 -10.59 -28.26
C ASP A 32 0.52 -10.18 -27.00
N ALA A 33 0.51 -8.88 -26.67
CA ALA A 33 1.09 -8.36 -25.44
C ALA A 33 0.33 -8.79 -24.18
N LEU A 34 -0.88 -9.30 -24.34
CA LEU A 34 -1.85 -9.54 -23.26
C LEU A 34 -2.14 -11.02 -23.07
N GLU A 35 -2.31 -11.41 -21.80
CA GLU A 35 -2.99 -12.65 -21.40
C GLU A 35 -4.39 -12.27 -20.88
N LEU A 36 -5.44 -12.55 -21.66
CA LEU A 36 -6.79 -12.09 -21.39
C LEU A 36 -7.45 -12.85 -20.23
N TYR A 37 -8.02 -12.10 -19.31
CA TYR A 37 -8.88 -12.58 -18.22
C TYR A 37 -10.32 -12.08 -18.44
N GLY A 38 -10.93 -12.52 -19.53
CA GLY A 38 -12.20 -12.00 -20.02
C GLY A 38 -12.01 -10.77 -20.93
N LYS A 39 -13.09 -9.99 -21.12
CA LYS A 39 -13.11 -8.89 -22.10
C LYS A 39 -12.45 -7.61 -21.60
N TYR A 40 -12.44 -7.38 -20.28
CA TYR A 40 -12.19 -6.06 -19.69
C TYR A 40 -10.94 -6.00 -18.80
N LYS A 41 -10.26 -7.12 -18.60
CA LYS A 41 -9.04 -7.21 -17.81
C LYS A 41 -8.06 -8.20 -18.43
N ALA A 42 -6.76 -7.94 -18.27
CA ALA A 42 -5.69 -8.80 -18.78
C ALA A 42 -4.45 -8.68 -17.93
N LYS A 43 -3.58 -9.68 -17.98
CA LYS A 43 -2.20 -9.57 -17.54
C LYS A 43 -1.29 -9.16 -18.69
N LEU A 44 -0.27 -8.39 -18.40
CA LEU A 44 0.82 -8.13 -19.34
C LEU A 44 1.74 -9.35 -19.41
N SER A 45 2.01 -9.83 -20.62
CA SER A 45 2.86 -11.02 -20.80
C SER A 45 4.32 -10.75 -20.39
N TYR A 46 5.08 -11.80 -20.05
CA TYR A 46 6.50 -11.66 -19.75
C TYR A 46 7.30 -11.13 -20.94
N ASP A 47 6.95 -11.55 -22.15
CA ASP A 47 7.62 -11.08 -23.38
C ASP A 47 7.44 -9.56 -23.54
N THR A 48 6.24 -9.07 -23.27
CA THR A 48 5.96 -7.62 -23.25
C THR A 48 6.78 -6.91 -22.18
N ILE A 49 6.75 -7.38 -20.92
CA ILE A 49 7.53 -6.77 -19.83
C ILE A 49 9.03 -6.74 -20.17
N HIS A 50 9.55 -7.81 -20.75
CA HIS A 50 10.96 -7.89 -21.15
C HIS A 50 11.29 -6.94 -22.32
N SER A 51 10.40 -6.82 -23.32
CA SER A 51 10.61 -5.93 -24.46
C SER A 51 10.65 -4.44 -24.06
N LEU A 52 10.04 -4.11 -22.91
CA LEU A 52 10.00 -2.74 -22.41
C LEU A 52 11.24 -2.34 -21.60
N LYS A 53 12.13 -3.29 -21.23
CA LYS A 53 13.23 -3.03 -20.26
C LYS A 53 14.15 -1.87 -20.66
N ASP A 54 14.42 -1.72 -21.95
CA ASP A 54 15.36 -0.73 -22.47
C ASP A 54 14.68 0.59 -22.91
N LYS A 55 13.36 0.71 -22.77
CA LYS A 55 12.65 1.95 -23.07
C LYS A 55 12.90 3.00 -21.97
N GLU A 56 12.98 4.25 -22.38
CA GLU A 56 13.06 5.39 -21.46
C GLU A 56 11.86 5.40 -20.51
N THR A 57 12.09 5.85 -19.30
CA THR A 57 11.05 5.95 -18.26
C THR A 57 10.37 7.32 -18.31
N GLY A 58 9.05 7.33 -18.18
CA GLY A 58 8.26 8.54 -18.00
C GLY A 58 8.48 9.19 -16.63
N LYS A 59 7.65 10.19 -16.35
CA LYS A 59 7.62 10.95 -15.10
C LYS A 59 6.79 10.23 -14.06
N LEU A 60 7.28 10.16 -12.84
CA LEU A 60 6.61 9.49 -11.71
C LEU A 60 6.00 10.52 -10.75
N VAL A 61 4.70 10.44 -10.54
CA VAL A 61 3.96 11.24 -9.56
C VAL A 61 3.47 10.31 -8.44
N LEU A 62 3.89 10.58 -7.22
CA LEU A 62 3.47 9.83 -6.03
C LEU A 62 2.37 10.57 -5.30
N VAL A 63 1.22 9.94 -5.11
CA VAL A 63 0.12 10.46 -4.28
C VAL A 63 0.18 9.86 -2.89
N THR A 64 0.21 10.72 -1.90
CA THR A 64 0.16 10.38 -0.46
C THR A 64 -0.88 11.25 0.22
N ALA A 65 -0.93 11.25 1.56
CA ALA A 65 -1.86 12.09 2.32
C ALA A 65 -1.26 12.54 3.65
N ILE A 66 -1.99 13.37 4.35
CA ILE A 66 -1.82 13.62 5.79
C ILE A 66 -2.28 12.40 6.61
N ASN A 67 -2.07 12.38 7.93
CA ASN A 67 -2.59 11.32 8.78
C ASN A 67 -4.12 11.21 8.62
N PRO A 68 -4.67 10.01 8.35
CA PRO A 68 -6.06 9.85 7.93
C PRO A 68 -7.05 9.87 9.10
N THR A 69 -8.30 10.15 8.78
CA THR A 69 -9.46 9.77 9.61
C THR A 69 -9.79 8.27 9.41
N PRO A 70 -10.61 7.67 10.29
CA PRO A 70 -11.12 6.32 10.05
C PRO A 70 -11.91 6.15 8.76
N ALA A 71 -12.48 7.23 8.21
CA ALA A 71 -13.20 7.22 6.94
C ALA A 71 -12.28 7.23 5.70
N GLY A 72 -10.99 7.54 5.87
CA GLY A 72 -10.01 7.70 4.79
C GLY A 72 -10.07 9.09 4.13
N GLU A 73 -9.06 9.41 3.32
CA GLU A 73 -8.88 10.77 2.78
C GLU A 73 -9.08 10.85 1.24
N GLY A 74 -9.52 9.75 0.62
CA GLY A 74 -9.77 9.72 -0.81
C GLY A 74 -8.51 9.74 -1.69
N LYS A 75 -7.37 9.23 -1.20
CA LYS A 75 -6.13 9.16 -1.99
C LYS A 75 -6.31 8.48 -3.33
N SER A 76 -6.91 7.28 -3.34
CA SER A 76 -7.12 6.53 -4.59
C SER A 76 -8.03 7.28 -5.55
N THR A 77 -9.06 7.96 -5.04
CA THR A 77 -9.93 8.85 -5.83
C THR A 77 -9.13 10.01 -6.46
N VAL A 78 -8.28 10.67 -5.68
CA VAL A 78 -7.40 11.74 -6.20
C VAL A 78 -6.36 11.18 -7.18
N THR A 79 -5.81 10.00 -6.93
CA THR A 79 -4.85 9.34 -7.83
C THR A 79 -5.48 9.05 -9.20
N VAL A 80 -6.69 8.51 -9.22
CA VAL A 80 -7.44 8.22 -10.45
C VAL A 80 -7.84 9.51 -11.14
N GLY A 81 -8.45 10.45 -10.43
CA GLY A 81 -8.88 11.73 -11.00
C GLY A 81 -7.73 12.59 -11.54
N LEU A 82 -6.57 12.56 -10.88
CA LEU A 82 -5.36 13.22 -11.40
C LEU A 82 -4.85 12.52 -12.67
N GLY A 83 -4.88 11.19 -12.73
CA GLY A 83 -4.51 10.44 -13.92
C GLY A 83 -5.42 10.79 -15.10
N ASP A 84 -6.73 10.83 -14.89
CA ASP A 84 -7.71 11.23 -15.90
C ASP A 84 -7.51 12.71 -16.31
N ALA A 85 -7.23 13.61 -15.37
CA ALA A 85 -6.96 15.02 -15.63
C ALA A 85 -5.68 15.22 -16.47
N LEU A 86 -4.61 14.48 -16.18
CA LEU A 86 -3.38 14.51 -16.99
C LEU A 86 -3.63 14.00 -18.42
N SER A 87 -4.44 12.94 -18.56
CA SER A 87 -4.86 12.43 -19.88
C SER A 87 -5.65 13.50 -20.67
N LYS A 88 -6.54 14.25 -20.02
CA LYS A 88 -7.24 15.40 -20.63
C LYS A 88 -6.34 16.57 -21.01
N LYS A 89 -5.14 16.64 -20.44
CA LYS A 89 -4.07 17.59 -20.79
C LYS A 89 -3.12 17.04 -21.87
N ASP A 90 -3.57 16.03 -22.63
CA ASP A 90 -2.81 15.39 -23.70
C ASP A 90 -1.49 14.74 -23.23
N LYS A 91 -1.39 14.39 -21.95
CA LYS A 91 -0.26 13.61 -21.42
C LYS A 91 -0.58 12.13 -21.53
N LYS A 92 0.28 11.34 -22.15
CA LYS A 92 0.14 9.87 -22.18
C LYS A 92 0.33 9.33 -20.76
N THR A 93 -0.79 9.11 -20.06
CA THR A 93 -0.81 8.79 -18.63
C THR A 93 -1.13 7.32 -18.41
N VAL A 94 -0.46 6.73 -17.41
CA VAL A 94 -0.78 5.41 -16.85
C VAL A 94 -0.93 5.54 -15.34
N ILE A 95 -1.98 4.94 -14.78
CA ILE A 95 -2.19 4.91 -13.33
C ILE A 95 -1.70 3.56 -12.81
N ALA A 96 -0.97 3.54 -11.68
CA ALA A 96 -0.49 2.31 -11.05
C ALA A 96 -1.01 2.22 -9.61
N LEU A 97 -1.86 1.22 -9.32
CA LEU A 97 -2.58 1.09 -8.06
C LEU A 97 -2.32 -0.26 -7.39
N ARG A 98 -2.66 -0.33 -6.09
CA ARG A 98 -2.76 -1.59 -5.37
C ARG A 98 -4.07 -2.30 -5.68
N GLU A 99 -4.03 -3.63 -5.65
CA GLU A 99 -5.22 -4.48 -5.64
C GLU A 99 -5.84 -4.48 -4.23
N PRO A 100 -7.17 -4.34 -4.10
CA PRO A 100 -7.84 -4.38 -2.80
C PRO A 100 -7.93 -5.80 -2.23
N SER A 101 -7.87 -5.91 -0.90
CA SER A 101 -8.05 -7.16 -0.14
C SER A 101 -9.53 -7.37 0.20
N LEU A 102 -9.97 -8.64 0.18
CA LEU A 102 -11.34 -9.03 0.55
C LEU A 102 -11.67 -8.70 2.01
N GLY A 103 -10.70 -8.78 2.92
CA GLY A 103 -10.93 -8.49 4.34
C GLY A 103 -11.50 -7.09 4.58
N PRO A 104 -10.85 -6.00 4.17
CA PRO A 104 -11.42 -4.65 4.21
C PRO A 104 -12.72 -4.51 3.42
N THR A 105 -12.81 -5.11 2.23
CA THR A 105 -14.00 -5.07 1.37
C THR A 105 -15.23 -5.61 2.10
N MET A 106 -15.13 -6.77 2.73
CA MET A 106 -16.22 -7.39 3.52
C MET A 106 -16.39 -6.73 4.90
N GLY A 107 -15.38 -6.00 5.39
CA GLY A 107 -15.31 -5.47 6.75
C GLY A 107 -15.90 -4.08 6.92
N ILE A 108 -15.17 -3.06 6.56
CA ILE A 108 -15.48 -1.68 6.95
C ILE A 108 -15.85 -0.80 5.77
N LYS A 109 -15.14 -0.91 4.63
CA LYS A 109 -15.32 -0.02 3.48
C LYS A 109 -14.63 -0.51 2.23
N GLY A 110 -14.96 0.20 1.12
CA GLY A 110 -14.52 0.03 -0.21
C GLY A 110 -13.04 -0.22 -0.46
N GLY A 111 -12.80 -0.86 -1.57
CA GLY A 111 -11.50 -1.18 -2.07
C GLY A 111 -10.71 0.03 -2.59
N ALA A 112 -9.53 -0.24 -3.14
CA ALA A 112 -8.61 0.78 -3.64
C ALA A 112 -8.89 1.20 -5.10
N THR A 113 -10.13 1.11 -5.59
CA THR A 113 -10.49 1.42 -6.98
C THR A 113 -10.80 2.89 -7.25
N GLY A 114 -10.70 3.76 -6.24
CA GLY A 114 -11.18 5.14 -6.29
C GLY A 114 -12.64 5.24 -5.83
N GLY A 115 -13.35 6.32 -6.21
CA GLY A 115 -14.75 6.55 -5.86
C GLY A 115 -15.39 7.64 -6.70
N GLY A 116 -16.72 7.67 -6.72
CA GLY A 116 -17.49 8.60 -7.53
C GLY A 116 -17.18 8.45 -9.02
N TYR A 117 -16.91 9.55 -9.68
CA TYR A 117 -16.52 9.57 -11.10
C TYR A 117 -15.02 9.35 -11.35
N ALA A 118 -14.22 9.21 -10.30
CA ALA A 118 -12.80 8.88 -10.39
C ALA A 118 -12.56 7.43 -9.91
N GLN A 119 -12.92 6.45 -10.72
CA GLN A 119 -12.85 5.02 -10.44
C GLN A 119 -12.12 4.25 -11.53
N VAL A 120 -11.49 3.12 -11.12
CA VAL A 120 -10.99 2.08 -12.01
C VAL A 120 -12.03 0.98 -12.15
N ILE A 121 -12.26 0.51 -13.36
CA ILE A 121 -13.26 -0.49 -13.74
C ILE A 121 -12.63 -1.67 -14.49
N PRO A 122 -13.20 -2.90 -14.40
CA PRO A 122 -14.45 -3.30 -13.74
C PRO A 122 -14.31 -3.35 -12.20
N MET A 123 -15.05 -2.50 -11.51
CA MET A 123 -14.95 -2.29 -10.05
C MET A 123 -15.27 -3.56 -9.26
N GLU A 124 -16.32 -4.30 -9.64
CA GLU A 124 -16.74 -5.54 -8.99
C GLU A 124 -15.63 -6.58 -9.02
N ASP A 125 -15.09 -6.87 -10.20
CA ASP A 125 -14.02 -7.87 -10.38
C ASP A 125 -12.78 -7.52 -9.55
N ILE A 126 -12.37 -6.24 -9.58
CA ILE A 126 -11.18 -5.78 -8.87
C ILE A 126 -11.34 -5.94 -7.34
N ASN A 127 -12.52 -5.67 -6.80
CA ASN A 127 -12.78 -5.74 -5.36
C ASN A 127 -13.09 -7.16 -4.84
N LEU A 128 -13.39 -8.12 -5.70
CA LEU A 128 -13.72 -9.50 -5.31
C LEU A 128 -12.63 -10.49 -5.74
N HIS A 129 -12.73 -11.05 -6.93
CA HIS A 129 -11.80 -12.06 -7.45
C HIS A 129 -11.21 -11.58 -8.77
N PHE A 130 -10.19 -10.74 -8.69
CA PHE A 130 -9.70 -10.01 -9.85
C PHE A 130 -9.10 -10.93 -10.93
N THR A 131 -7.84 -11.34 -10.77
CA THR A 131 -7.14 -12.25 -11.70
C THR A 131 -6.51 -13.45 -10.98
N GLY A 132 -6.77 -13.60 -9.69
CA GLY A 132 -6.30 -14.72 -8.89
C GLY A 132 -4.95 -14.50 -8.19
N ASP A 133 -4.37 -13.30 -8.21
CA ASP A 133 -3.06 -13.03 -7.61
C ASP A 133 -3.06 -13.29 -6.10
N PHE A 134 -4.09 -12.82 -5.39
CA PHE A 134 -4.21 -13.04 -3.95
C PHE A 134 -4.48 -14.50 -3.60
N HIS A 135 -5.20 -15.24 -4.45
CA HIS A 135 -5.36 -16.68 -4.29
C HIS A 135 -4.04 -17.42 -4.47
N ALA A 136 -3.23 -17.04 -5.46
CA ALA A 136 -1.90 -17.63 -5.66
C ALA A 136 -0.97 -17.35 -4.48
N ILE A 137 -0.97 -16.11 -3.97
CA ILE A 137 -0.18 -15.72 -2.79
C ILE A 137 -0.63 -16.50 -1.56
N THR A 138 -1.95 -16.60 -1.31
CA THR A 138 -2.53 -17.40 -0.22
C THR A 138 -2.12 -18.87 -0.35
N ALA A 139 -2.23 -19.46 -1.54
CA ALA A 139 -1.85 -20.84 -1.80
C ALA A 139 -0.36 -21.08 -1.55
N ALA A 140 0.52 -20.23 -2.07
CA ALA A 140 1.96 -20.35 -1.89
C ALA A 140 2.36 -20.21 -0.41
N ASN A 141 1.77 -19.24 0.30
CA ASN A 141 2.04 -19.04 1.73
C ASN A 141 1.63 -20.27 2.57
N ASN A 142 0.45 -20.82 2.30
CA ASN A 142 -0.07 -21.97 3.03
C ASN A 142 0.62 -23.27 2.61
N ALA A 143 1.07 -23.39 1.34
CA ALA A 143 1.93 -24.49 0.90
C ALA A 143 3.24 -24.52 1.71
N LEU A 144 3.89 -23.36 1.90
CA LEU A 144 5.10 -23.28 2.73
C LEU A 144 4.82 -23.73 4.17
N SER A 145 3.69 -23.33 4.78
CA SER A 145 3.29 -23.82 6.10
C SER A 145 3.15 -25.35 6.13
N ALA A 146 2.53 -25.92 5.10
CA ALA A 146 2.38 -27.38 4.98
C ALA A 146 3.74 -28.07 4.79
N PHE A 147 4.65 -27.48 4.02
CA PHE A 147 6.01 -28.01 3.84
C PHE A 147 6.82 -28.01 5.13
N ILE A 148 6.72 -26.96 5.95
CA ILE A 148 7.35 -26.89 7.27
C ILE A 148 6.82 -27.99 8.18
N ASP A 149 5.48 -28.14 8.28
CA ASP A 149 4.87 -29.16 9.13
C ASP A 149 5.21 -30.57 8.63
N ASN A 150 5.24 -30.81 7.31
CA ASN A 150 5.66 -32.08 6.73
C ASN A 150 7.15 -32.38 7.02
N HIS A 151 8.04 -31.40 6.93
CA HIS A 151 9.45 -31.55 7.24
C HIS A 151 9.65 -32.04 8.69
N MET A 152 8.96 -31.43 9.64
CA MET A 152 9.01 -31.85 11.05
C MET A 152 8.45 -33.26 11.25
N GLN A 153 7.39 -33.64 10.54
CA GLN A 153 6.77 -34.96 10.63
C GLN A 153 7.64 -36.07 10.02
N GLN A 154 8.41 -35.76 8.98
CA GLN A 154 9.16 -36.73 8.17
C GLN A 154 10.65 -36.85 8.58
N GLY A 155 11.00 -36.51 9.81
CA GLY A 155 12.35 -36.71 10.35
C GLY A 155 13.02 -35.43 10.84
N ASN A 156 12.60 -34.25 10.40
CA ASN A 156 13.12 -32.97 10.88
C ASN A 156 14.65 -32.80 10.75
N ASP A 157 15.21 -33.13 9.59
CA ASP A 157 16.67 -33.10 9.33
C ASP A 157 17.32 -31.74 9.58
N LEU A 158 16.55 -30.63 9.49
CA LEU A 158 17.01 -29.27 9.81
C LEU A 158 16.89 -28.95 11.31
N ASP A 159 16.45 -29.87 12.14
CA ASP A 159 16.35 -29.73 13.59
C ASP A 159 15.45 -28.53 14.02
N ILE A 160 14.35 -28.29 13.26
CA ILE A 160 13.41 -27.19 13.50
C ILE A 160 12.81 -27.31 14.90
N ASP A 161 12.91 -26.22 15.71
CA ASP A 161 12.18 -26.14 16.97
C ASP A 161 10.74 -25.65 16.68
N GLY A 162 9.76 -26.54 16.77
CA GLY A 162 8.34 -26.22 16.50
C GLY A 162 7.76 -25.07 17.34
N ARG A 163 8.43 -24.70 18.46
CA ARG A 163 8.06 -23.54 19.29
C ARG A 163 8.63 -22.21 18.78
N ARG A 164 9.51 -22.27 17.78
CA ARG A 164 10.25 -21.12 17.23
C ARG A 164 9.95 -20.88 15.76
N ILE A 165 8.89 -21.49 15.22
CA ILE A 165 8.40 -21.19 13.88
C ILE A 165 7.79 -19.78 13.92
N VAL A 166 8.23 -18.90 13.02
CA VAL A 166 7.73 -17.53 12.87
C VAL A 166 6.83 -17.38 11.67
N TRP A 167 6.79 -18.39 10.79
CA TRP A 167 5.92 -18.45 9.64
C TRP A 167 4.50 -18.80 10.04
N LYS A 168 3.52 -18.05 9.54
CA LYS A 168 2.10 -18.29 9.80
C LYS A 168 1.36 -18.62 8.51
N ARG A 169 0.19 -19.22 8.65
CA ARG A 169 -0.79 -19.36 7.57
C ARG A 169 -1.44 -18.01 7.24
N VAL A 170 -2.14 -17.93 6.11
CA VAL A 170 -2.88 -16.73 5.73
C VAL A 170 -4.25 -17.05 5.18
N VAL A 171 -5.15 -16.08 5.31
CA VAL A 171 -6.45 -16.02 4.63
C VAL A 171 -6.75 -14.56 4.29
N ASP A 172 -7.30 -14.28 3.11
CA ASP A 172 -7.60 -12.89 2.71
C ASP A 172 -8.97 -12.43 3.23
N LEU A 173 -9.19 -12.60 4.52
CA LEU A 173 -10.41 -12.19 5.23
C LEU A 173 -10.05 -11.66 6.62
N ASN A 174 -10.98 -10.89 7.21
CA ASN A 174 -10.87 -10.47 8.61
C ASN A 174 -11.47 -11.54 9.52
N ASP A 175 -10.61 -12.33 10.19
CA ASP A 175 -11.05 -13.39 11.09
C ASP A 175 -10.24 -13.43 12.39
N ARG A 176 -10.74 -12.74 13.41
CA ARG A 176 -10.07 -12.68 14.72
C ARG A 176 -9.94 -14.03 15.44
N ALA A 177 -10.77 -15.00 15.11
CA ALA A 177 -10.72 -16.33 15.72
C ALA A 177 -9.51 -17.13 15.28
N LEU A 178 -8.94 -16.80 14.12
CA LEU A 178 -7.76 -17.48 13.56
C LEU A 178 -6.42 -16.89 14.01
N ARG A 179 -6.39 -15.84 14.83
CA ARG A 179 -5.13 -15.22 15.29
C ARG A 179 -4.19 -16.19 15.97
N LYS A 180 -4.75 -17.18 16.71
CA LYS A 180 -4.02 -18.26 17.34
C LYS A 180 -4.82 -19.55 17.25
N VAL A 181 -4.18 -20.61 16.75
CA VAL A 181 -4.75 -21.93 16.59
C VAL A 181 -3.72 -22.99 17.03
N VAL A 182 -4.18 -24.20 17.26
CA VAL A 182 -3.31 -25.37 17.45
C VAL A 182 -3.45 -26.27 16.22
N VAL A 183 -2.33 -26.61 15.59
CA VAL A 183 -2.28 -27.51 14.44
C VAL A 183 -1.60 -28.83 14.81
N GLY A 184 -1.74 -29.86 13.95
CA GLY A 184 -1.07 -31.16 14.12
C GLY A 184 -1.67 -32.08 15.20
N LEU A 185 -2.94 -31.83 15.60
CA LEU A 185 -3.65 -32.69 16.55
C LEU A 185 -4.12 -33.98 15.88
N GLY A 186 -4.34 -35.04 16.67
CA GLY A 186 -4.89 -36.32 16.21
C GLY A 186 -3.90 -37.50 16.30
N GLY A 187 -2.77 -37.32 16.96
CA GLY A 187 -1.77 -38.39 17.24
C GLY A 187 -0.62 -38.42 16.24
N PRO A 188 0.30 -39.39 16.38
CA PRO A 188 1.63 -39.38 15.72
C PRO A 188 1.61 -39.38 14.19
N ILE A 189 0.54 -39.87 13.58
CA ILE A 189 0.39 -39.91 12.12
C ILE A 189 -0.22 -38.64 11.52
N GLN A 190 -0.72 -37.71 12.37
CA GLN A 190 -1.41 -36.49 11.92
C GLN A 190 -0.51 -35.25 11.90
N GLY A 191 0.65 -35.29 12.55
CA GLY A 191 1.60 -34.19 12.60
C GLY A 191 2.18 -33.93 13.99
N VAL A 192 2.99 -32.88 14.09
CA VAL A 192 3.59 -32.44 15.35
C VAL A 192 2.73 -31.29 15.90
N PRO A 193 2.08 -31.45 17.08
CA PRO A 193 1.27 -30.41 17.67
C PRO A 193 2.08 -29.13 17.96
N ARG A 194 1.61 -28.00 17.49
CA ARG A 194 2.22 -26.69 17.75
C ARG A 194 1.21 -25.54 17.70
N GLU A 195 1.56 -24.42 18.32
CA GLU A 195 0.84 -23.18 18.09
C GLU A 195 1.12 -22.67 16.67
N ASP A 196 0.10 -22.15 16.01
CA ASP A 196 0.14 -21.44 14.75
C ASP A 196 -0.83 -20.25 14.81
N GLY A 197 -1.03 -19.58 13.72
CA GLY A 197 -2.02 -18.53 13.53
C GLY A 197 -2.16 -18.18 12.07
N PHE A 198 -3.10 -17.29 11.80
CA PHE A 198 -3.31 -16.74 10.46
C PHE A 198 -3.07 -15.25 10.47
N ASP A 199 -2.35 -14.76 9.48
CA ASP A 199 -2.32 -13.35 9.11
C ASP A 199 -3.26 -13.13 7.91
N ILE A 200 -3.68 -11.90 7.65
CA ILE A 200 -4.38 -11.57 6.40
C ILE A 200 -3.37 -11.65 5.25
N THR A 201 -3.79 -12.14 4.08
CA THR A 201 -2.88 -12.38 2.94
C THR A 201 -2.03 -11.17 2.59
N VAL A 202 -2.58 -9.98 2.66
CA VAL A 202 -1.88 -8.71 2.37
C VAL A 202 -0.83 -8.30 3.43
N ALA A 203 -0.79 -8.98 4.57
CA ALA A 203 0.24 -8.84 5.60
C ALA A 203 1.39 -9.85 5.45
N SER A 204 1.27 -10.80 4.53
CA SER A 204 2.27 -11.84 4.32
C SER A 204 3.57 -11.30 3.73
N GLU A 205 4.68 -11.97 4.05
CA GLU A 205 5.96 -11.66 3.41
C GLU A 205 5.94 -11.94 1.91
N ILE A 206 5.22 -12.98 1.45
CA ILE A 206 5.07 -13.29 0.02
C ILE A 206 4.38 -12.14 -0.72
N MET A 207 3.37 -11.48 -0.14
CA MET A 207 2.79 -10.28 -0.73
C MET A 207 3.83 -9.17 -0.92
N ALA A 208 4.65 -8.92 0.08
CA ALA A 208 5.72 -7.93 -0.01
C ALA A 208 6.79 -8.32 -1.04
N ILE A 209 7.15 -9.61 -1.10
CA ILE A 209 8.09 -10.15 -2.09
C ILE A 209 7.57 -9.95 -3.52
N ILE A 210 6.33 -10.31 -3.83
CA ILE A 210 5.71 -10.08 -5.15
C ILE A 210 5.76 -8.59 -5.53
N CYS A 211 5.56 -7.70 -4.57
CA CYS A 211 5.57 -6.27 -4.82
C CYS A 211 6.98 -5.68 -5.00
N LEU A 212 8.03 -6.33 -4.53
CA LEU A 212 9.40 -5.84 -4.60
C LEU A 212 10.28 -6.62 -5.59
N ALA A 213 9.84 -7.79 -6.04
CA ALA A 213 10.55 -8.59 -7.03
C ALA A 213 10.54 -7.90 -8.41
N SER A 214 11.71 -7.91 -9.07
CA SER A 214 11.90 -7.34 -10.40
C SER A 214 11.55 -8.31 -11.54
N ASP A 215 11.75 -9.61 -11.32
CA ASP A 215 11.48 -10.68 -12.27
C ASP A 215 11.40 -12.05 -11.56
N LEU A 216 11.19 -13.13 -12.34
CA LEU A 216 11.07 -14.49 -11.78
C LEU A 216 12.37 -14.99 -11.11
N LYS A 217 13.52 -14.57 -11.57
CA LYS A 217 14.80 -14.95 -10.96
C LYS A 217 14.98 -14.28 -9.60
N ASP A 218 14.65 -12.98 -9.52
CA ASP A 218 14.66 -12.22 -8.27
C ASP A 218 13.58 -12.74 -7.31
N LEU A 219 12.37 -13.06 -7.82
CA LEU A 219 11.31 -13.71 -7.04
C LEU A 219 11.82 -15.00 -6.37
N LYS A 220 12.43 -15.91 -7.14
CA LYS A 220 12.96 -17.18 -6.61
C LYS A 220 14.05 -16.95 -5.56
N LYS A 221 14.97 -16.00 -5.80
CA LYS A 221 16.00 -15.62 -4.84
C LYS A 221 15.38 -15.10 -3.55
N ARG A 222 14.45 -14.15 -3.62
CA ARG A 222 13.77 -13.59 -2.45
C ARG A 222 13.02 -14.65 -1.65
N LEU A 223 12.32 -15.55 -2.33
CA LEU A 223 11.63 -16.66 -1.67
C LEU A 223 12.60 -17.57 -0.91
N SER A 224 13.81 -17.81 -1.43
CA SER A 224 14.82 -18.62 -0.74
C SER A 224 15.35 -17.96 0.55
N GLU A 225 15.28 -16.63 0.66
CA GLU A 225 15.76 -15.86 1.81
C GLU A 225 14.73 -15.72 2.95
N ILE A 226 13.49 -16.18 2.77
CA ILE A 226 12.46 -16.17 3.82
C ILE A 226 12.94 -16.98 5.03
N VAL A 227 12.93 -16.37 6.21
CA VAL A 227 13.18 -17.05 7.49
C VAL A 227 11.88 -17.67 7.99
N ILE A 228 11.84 -19.01 8.09
CA ILE A 228 10.64 -19.76 8.53
C ILE A 228 10.57 -19.95 10.05
N GLY A 229 11.70 -19.90 10.72
CA GLY A 229 11.84 -20.15 12.15
C GLY A 229 13.29 -20.42 12.52
N TYR A 230 13.48 -21.08 13.65
CA TYR A 230 14.80 -21.37 14.20
C TYR A 230 14.93 -22.85 14.60
N ASN A 231 16.14 -23.39 14.53
CA ASN A 231 16.45 -24.73 15.02
C ASN A 231 16.61 -24.74 16.55
N TYR A 232 16.82 -25.92 17.14
CA TYR A 232 17.04 -26.06 18.59
C TYR A 232 18.33 -25.37 19.09
N LYS A 233 19.27 -25.06 18.20
CA LYS A 233 20.46 -24.24 18.49
C LYS A 233 20.19 -22.72 18.39
N LYS A 234 18.97 -22.33 18.05
CA LYS A 234 18.52 -20.94 17.82
C LYS A 234 19.14 -20.27 16.57
N GLU A 235 19.55 -21.08 15.60
CA GLU A 235 19.99 -20.59 14.29
C GLU A 235 18.79 -20.45 13.37
N PRO A 236 18.69 -19.38 12.56
CA PRO A 236 17.59 -19.20 11.64
C PRO A 236 17.61 -20.26 10.54
N ILE A 237 16.44 -20.69 10.11
CA ILE A 237 16.24 -21.61 8.99
C ILE A 237 15.49 -20.86 7.89
N THR A 238 15.96 -21.01 6.66
CA THR A 238 15.40 -20.35 5.48
C THR A 238 14.67 -21.34 4.58
N VAL A 239 13.83 -20.81 3.68
CA VAL A 239 13.18 -21.59 2.63
C VAL A 239 14.21 -22.23 1.69
N GLY A 240 15.33 -21.54 1.42
CA GLY A 240 16.43 -22.06 0.60
C GLY A 240 17.08 -23.31 1.19
N GLU A 241 17.25 -23.37 2.53
CA GLU A 241 17.74 -24.58 3.21
C GLU A 241 16.75 -25.73 3.14
N MET A 242 15.45 -25.43 3.04
CA MET A 242 14.40 -26.43 2.83
C MET A 242 14.27 -26.89 1.37
N GLY A 243 14.75 -26.09 0.39
CA GLY A 243 14.72 -26.39 -1.05
C GLY A 243 13.36 -26.21 -1.73
N TYR A 244 12.44 -25.43 -1.15
CA TYR A 244 11.07 -25.24 -1.69
C TYR A 244 10.88 -23.97 -2.51
N GLU A 245 11.87 -23.10 -2.67
CA GLU A 245 11.75 -21.84 -3.40
C GLU A 245 11.30 -22.01 -4.85
N GLY A 246 11.68 -23.13 -5.50
CA GLY A 246 11.25 -23.46 -6.86
C GLY A 246 9.74 -23.74 -6.95
N ALA A 247 9.19 -24.52 -6.03
CA ALA A 247 7.76 -24.84 -5.97
C ALA A 247 6.93 -23.59 -5.68
N LEU A 248 7.38 -22.73 -4.76
CA LEU A 248 6.73 -21.46 -4.45
C LEU A 248 6.75 -20.51 -5.66
N THR A 249 7.88 -20.42 -6.37
CA THR A 249 8.00 -19.63 -7.60
C THR A 249 7.02 -20.09 -8.67
N LEU A 250 6.85 -21.43 -8.83
CA LEU A 250 5.91 -22.00 -9.77
C LEU A 250 4.46 -21.62 -9.45
N LEU A 251 4.06 -21.63 -8.18
CA LEU A 251 2.73 -21.19 -7.76
C LEU A 251 2.49 -19.69 -8.01
N LEU A 252 3.54 -18.87 -7.98
CA LEU A 252 3.47 -17.42 -8.05
C LEU A 252 3.80 -16.85 -9.44
N LYS A 253 4.20 -17.67 -10.42
CA LYS A 253 4.70 -17.19 -11.71
C LYS A 253 3.73 -16.27 -12.44
N ASP A 254 2.44 -16.58 -12.41
CA ASP A 254 1.43 -15.75 -13.08
C ASP A 254 1.00 -14.56 -12.21
N ALA A 255 1.06 -14.69 -10.89
CA ALA A 255 0.78 -13.61 -9.96
C ALA A 255 1.82 -12.48 -9.98
N LEU A 256 3.01 -12.68 -10.55
CA LEU A 256 4.04 -11.64 -10.70
C LEU A 256 3.74 -10.70 -11.87
N LYS A 257 2.90 -11.10 -12.83
CA LYS A 257 2.52 -10.28 -13.99
C LYS A 257 1.50 -9.24 -13.58
N PRO A 258 1.70 -7.94 -13.87
CA PRO A 258 0.75 -6.89 -13.53
C PRO A 258 -0.52 -6.95 -14.39
N ASN A 259 -1.62 -6.45 -13.84
CA ASN A 259 -2.95 -6.48 -14.44
C ASN A 259 -3.29 -5.14 -15.09
N LEU A 260 -3.73 -5.16 -16.34
CA LEU A 260 -4.20 -3.99 -17.09
C LEU A 260 -5.73 -3.90 -17.04
N VAL A 261 -6.21 -2.71 -16.72
CA VAL A 261 -7.62 -2.29 -16.70
C VAL A 261 -7.71 -0.82 -17.13
N GLN A 262 -8.83 -0.16 -16.87
CA GLN A 262 -9.10 1.23 -17.26
C GLN A 262 -9.82 2.02 -16.19
N THR A 263 -9.78 3.34 -16.27
CA THR A 263 -10.67 4.23 -15.50
C THR A 263 -12.01 4.39 -16.20
N LEU A 264 -12.97 5.05 -15.53
CA LEU A 264 -14.24 5.47 -16.15
C LEU A 264 -14.04 6.35 -17.39
N GLU A 265 -12.94 7.09 -17.46
CA GLU A 265 -12.58 7.95 -18.59
C GLU A 265 -11.58 7.29 -19.55
N HIS A 266 -11.41 5.96 -19.44
CA HIS A 266 -10.56 5.12 -20.30
C HIS A 266 -9.05 5.37 -20.20
N THR A 267 -8.58 6.05 -19.16
CA THR A 267 -7.14 6.10 -18.87
C THR A 267 -6.66 4.70 -18.49
N PRO A 268 -5.55 4.19 -19.09
CA PRO A 268 -5.02 2.89 -18.74
C PRO A 268 -4.58 2.84 -17.27
N ALA A 269 -4.96 1.78 -16.57
CA ALA A 269 -4.58 1.54 -15.19
C ALA A 269 -3.97 0.15 -15.00
N ILE A 270 -2.85 0.09 -14.29
CA ILE A 270 -2.18 -1.15 -13.91
C ILE A 270 -2.41 -1.37 -12.42
N VAL A 271 -3.13 -2.45 -12.08
CA VAL A 271 -3.48 -2.81 -10.70
C VAL A 271 -2.73 -4.08 -10.32
N HIS A 272 -1.87 -4.03 -9.30
CA HIS A 272 -1.05 -5.19 -8.94
C HIS A 272 -0.47 -5.10 -7.52
N GLY A 273 -0.65 -6.18 -6.74
CA GLY A 273 -0.20 -6.31 -5.36
C GLY A 273 -0.94 -5.37 -4.39
N GLY A 274 -0.97 -5.70 -3.11
CA GLY A 274 -1.74 -4.96 -2.12
C GLY A 274 -1.20 -5.00 -0.70
N PRO A 275 0.12 -4.81 -0.44
CA PRO A 275 0.65 -4.88 0.91
C PRO A 275 0.11 -3.74 1.77
N PHE A 276 -0.21 -4.03 3.04
CA PHE A 276 -0.65 -3.00 3.98
C PHE A 276 0.49 -2.06 4.38
N ALA A 277 0.20 -0.76 4.48
CA ALA A 277 1.20 0.25 4.78
C ALA A 277 1.54 0.41 6.27
N ASN A 278 0.76 -0.15 7.17
CA ASN A 278 1.05 -0.12 8.62
C ASN A 278 1.92 -1.29 9.09
N ILE A 279 2.14 -2.31 8.26
CA ILE A 279 2.91 -3.53 8.59
C ILE A 279 3.86 -3.98 7.48
N ALA A 280 3.75 -3.41 6.28
CA ALA A 280 4.61 -3.63 5.13
C ALA A 280 4.86 -2.29 4.42
N HIS A 281 5.42 -2.30 3.21
CA HIS A 281 5.78 -1.06 2.51
C HIS A 281 4.59 -0.30 1.88
N GLY A 282 3.41 -0.92 1.75
CA GLY A 282 2.16 -0.22 1.44
C GLY A 282 2.04 0.37 0.04
N CYS A 283 2.73 -0.18 -0.94
CA CYS A 283 2.76 0.31 -2.32
C CYS A 283 2.47 -0.84 -3.29
N ASN A 284 1.98 -0.52 -4.50
CA ASN A 284 1.87 -1.51 -5.56
C ASN A 284 3.26 -2.04 -5.98
N SER A 285 3.27 -3.02 -6.88
CA SER A 285 4.52 -3.70 -7.24
C SER A 285 5.50 -2.84 -8.03
N VAL A 286 6.78 -3.17 -7.90
CA VAL A 286 7.86 -2.65 -8.75
C VAL A 286 7.58 -3.00 -10.20
N SER A 287 7.13 -4.23 -10.49
CA SER A 287 6.75 -4.66 -11.84
C SER A 287 5.69 -3.76 -12.46
N ALA A 288 4.60 -3.45 -11.73
CA ALA A 288 3.54 -2.57 -12.21
C ALA A 288 4.03 -1.14 -12.49
N THR A 289 4.73 -0.53 -11.51
CA THR A 289 5.21 0.85 -11.65
C THR A 289 6.29 0.95 -12.73
N SER A 290 7.22 0.00 -12.79
CA SER A 290 8.29 -0.04 -13.82
C SER A 290 7.72 -0.20 -15.22
N THR A 291 6.71 -1.05 -15.39
CA THR A 291 6.02 -1.23 -16.68
C THR A 291 5.22 0.02 -17.06
N ALA A 292 4.47 0.59 -16.12
CA ALA A 292 3.75 1.85 -16.34
C ALA A 292 4.68 2.98 -16.81
N LEU A 293 5.85 3.13 -16.18
CA LEU A 293 6.85 4.14 -16.53
C LEU A 293 7.40 4.01 -17.95
N ARG A 294 7.39 2.81 -18.52
CA ARG A 294 7.85 2.55 -19.89
C ARG A 294 6.74 2.64 -20.93
N LEU A 295 5.50 2.65 -20.49
CA LEU A 295 4.32 2.76 -21.35
C LEU A 295 3.75 4.18 -21.40
N GLY A 296 3.87 4.95 -20.32
CA GLY A 296 3.33 6.29 -20.17
C GLY A 296 4.41 7.38 -20.11
N GLU A 297 4.06 8.58 -20.55
CA GLU A 297 4.84 9.80 -20.31
C GLU A 297 4.75 10.25 -18.85
N TYR A 298 3.55 10.10 -18.25
CA TYR A 298 3.28 10.33 -16.84
C TYR A 298 2.73 9.06 -16.19
N VAL A 299 3.22 8.75 -15.01
CA VAL A 299 2.70 7.67 -14.17
C VAL A 299 2.25 8.24 -12.84
N VAL A 300 0.98 8.02 -12.49
CA VAL A 300 0.44 8.39 -11.18
C VAL A 300 0.27 7.14 -10.34
N THR A 301 0.90 7.12 -9.18
CA THR A 301 0.82 5.99 -8.24
C THR A 301 0.56 6.49 -6.82
N GLU A 302 0.19 5.58 -5.91
CA GLU A 302 -0.09 5.94 -4.53
C GLU A 302 0.73 5.15 -3.52
N ALA A 303 0.88 5.73 -2.31
CA ALA A 303 1.36 5.05 -1.12
C ALA A 303 0.28 5.04 -0.04
N GLY A 304 0.17 3.96 0.72
CA GLY A 304 -0.87 3.77 1.72
C GLY A 304 -0.74 4.71 2.93
N PHE A 305 -1.86 5.10 3.51
CA PHE A 305 -1.95 6.01 4.67
C PHE A 305 -1.30 7.39 4.44
N GLY A 306 -0.67 7.96 5.48
CA GLY A 306 -0.02 9.25 5.43
C GLY A 306 1.41 9.21 4.89
N ALA A 307 1.97 10.39 4.64
CA ALA A 307 3.33 10.52 4.14
C ALA A 307 4.37 10.01 5.12
N ASP A 308 4.05 10.02 6.41
CA ASP A 308 4.87 9.47 7.49
C ASP A 308 5.01 7.93 7.45
N LEU A 309 4.07 7.22 6.83
CA LEU A 309 4.11 5.77 6.69
C LEU A 309 4.34 5.34 5.24
N GLY A 310 3.36 5.57 4.38
CA GLY A 310 3.39 5.04 3.02
C GLY A 310 4.42 5.72 2.14
N ALA A 311 4.50 7.06 2.14
CA ALA A 311 5.47 7.76 1.31
C ALA A 311 6.91 7.55 1.80
N GLU A 312 7.16 7.55 3.10
CA GLU A 312 8.48 7.21 3.66
C GLU A 312 8.94 5.85 3.13
N LYS A 313 8.10 4.80 3.24
CA LYS A 313 8.45 3.46 2.78
C LYS A 313 8.54 3.35 1.26
N PHE A 314 7.74 4.12 0.53
CA PHE A 314 7.91 4.22 -0.91
C PHE A 314 9.31 4.74 -1.25
N LEU A 315 9.74 5.80 -0.57
CA LEU A 315 11.01 6.47 -0.81
C LEU A 315 12.21 5.65 -0.31
N ASP A 316 12.16 5.11 0.89
CA ASP A 316 13.30 4.41 1.49
C ASP A 316 13.38 2.90 1.16
N ILE A 317 12.25 2.26 0.76
CA ILE A 317 12.21 0.82 0.45
C ILE A 317 11.95 0.56 -1.04
N LYS A 318 10.86 1.15 -1.61
CA LYS A 318 10.48 0.85 -3.00
C LYS A 318 11.37 1.53 -4.02
N VAL A 319 11.73 2.79 -3.82
CA VAL A 319 12.58 3.55 -4.78
C VAL A 319 13.92 2.86 -5.02
N PRO A 320 14.65 2.35 -4.02
CA PRO A 320 15.86 1.56 -4.25
C PRO A 320 15.66 0.32 -5.13
N ALA A 321 14.52 -0.38 -4.96
CA ALA A 321 14.19 -1.55 -5.76
C ALA A 321 13.71 -1.18 -7.19
N LEU A 322 13.01 -0.06 -7.33
CA LEU A 322 12.47 0.45 -8.60
C LEU A 322 13.55 1.13 -9.47
N GLY A 323 14.54 1.76 -8.83
CA GLY A 323 15.58 2.55 -9.52
C GLY A 323 15.09 3.90 -10.05
N LYS A 324 13.89 4.37 -9.67
CA LYS A 324 13.32 5.65 -10.09
C LYS A 324 12.59 6.31 -8.92
N ALA A 325 13.03 7.51 -8.54
CA ALA A 325 12.34 8.35 -7.57
C ALA A 325 11.20 9.15 -8.23
N PRO A 326 10.19 9.58 -7.44
CA PRO A 326 9.16 10.48 -7.93
C PRO A 326 9.73 11.82 -8.41
N ASP A 327 9.18 12.34 -9.51
CA ASP A 327 9.47 13.68 -10.02
C ASP A 327 8.61 14.74 -9.28
N CYS A 328 7.47 14.33 -8.71
CA CYS A 328 6.60 15.16 -7.88
C CYS A 328 5.82 14.30 -6.87
N VAL A 329 5.50 14.85 -5.70
CA VAL A 329 4.60 14.23 -4.71
C VAL A 329 3.33 15.06 -4.60
N VAL A 330 2.16 14.41 -4.61
CA VAL A 330 0.87 15.03 -4.30
C VAL A 330 0.47 14.61 -2.88
N ILE A 331 0.23 15.57 -2.00
CA ILE A 331 -0.19 15.34 -0.62
C ILE A 331 -1.68 15.66 -0.51
N VAL A 332 -2.50 14.63 -0.36
CA VAL A 332 -3.95 14.80 -0.18
C VAL A 332 -4.24 15.27 1.24
N ALA A 333 -4.93 16.39 1.35
CA ALA A 333 -5.43 16.92 2.61
C ALA A 333 -6.96 17.07 2.53
N THR A 334 -7.66 16.74 3.63
CA THR A 334 -9.09 16.93 3.76
C THR A 334 -9.41 17.82 4.95
N ILE A 335 -10.44 18.64 4.80
CA ILE A 335 -10.91 19.52 5.87
C ILE A 335 -11.27 18.74 7.12
N ARG A 336 -11.96 17.60 6.97
CA ARG A 336 -12.33 16.75 8.11
C ARG A 336 -11.13 16.15 8.83
N ALA A 337 -10.07 15.74 8.12
CA ALA A 337 -8.86 15.23 8.78
C ALA A 337 -8.15 16.35 9.54
N LEU A 338 -8.03 17.53 8.96
CA LEU A 338 -7.44 18.67 9.66
C LEU A 338 -8.26 19.08 10.88
N LYS A 339 -9.60 19.10 10.81
CA LYS A 339 -10.46 19.34 11.99
C LYS A 339 -10.23 18.30 13.08
N MET A 340 -10.15 17.02 12.73
CA MET A 340 -9.84 15.95 13.70
C MET A 340 -8.47 16.16 14.35
N HIS A 341 -7.45 16.48 13.56
CA HIS A 341 -6.11 16.81 14.05
C HIS A 341 -6.07 18.09 14.89
N GLY A 342 -7.01 19.00 14.70
CA GLY A 342 -7.21 20.20 15.53
C GLY A 342 -8.07 19.98 16.78
N GLY A 343 -8.49 18.73 17.04
CA GLY A 343 -9.20 18.33 18.26
C GLY A 343 -10.72 18.24 18.13
N ALA A 344 -11.31 18.38 16.93
CA ALA A 344 -12.74 18.15 16.72
C ALA A 344 -13.09 16.66 16.91
N LEU A 345 -14.25 16.40 17.50
CA LEU A 345 -14.74 15.04 17.71
C LEU A 345 -15.18 14.39 16.39
N LYS A 346 -15.01 13.08 16.27
CA LYS A 346 -15.37 12.31 15.06
C LYS A 346 -16.82 12.49 14.62
N ILE A 347 -17.74 12.70 15.57
CA ILE A 347 -19.18 12.91 15.29
C ILE A 347 -19.48 14.32 14.77
N GLU A 348 -18.56 15.27 14.95
CA GLU A 348 -18.73 16.70 14.61
C GLU A 348 -17.96 17.09 13.33
N LEU A 349 -17.30 16.13 12.66
CA LEU A 349 -16.45 16.42 11.48
C LEU A 349 -17.24 16.91 10.26
N SER A 350 -18.55 16.73 10.23
CA SER A 350 -19.45 17.30 9.22
C SER A 350 -19.94 18.72 9.53
N GLU A 351 -19.70 19.21 10.75
CA GLU A 351 -20.07 20.56 11.17
C GLU A 351 -18.93 21.54 10.87
N GLU A 352 -19.24 22.79 10.51
CA GLU A 352 -18.25 23.82 10.27
C GLU A 352 -17.42 24.09 11.54
N ASN A 353 -16.09 24.02 11.44
CA ASN A 353 -15.16 24.33 12.53
C ASN A 353 -13.82 24.84 12.02
N VAL A 354 -13.80 26.12 11.66
CA VAL A 354 -12.63 26.84 11.12
C VAL A 354 -11.46 26.87 12.12
N ASP A 355 -11.74 26.97 13.42
CA ASP A 355 -10.71 27.02 14.47
C ASP A 355 -10.00 25.68 14.61
N ALA A 356 -10.74 24.57 14.62
CA ALA A 356 -10.16 23.23 14.67
C ALA A 356 -9.33 22.95 13.40
N LEU A 357 -9.84 23.34 12.22
CA LEU A 357 -9.09 23.24 10.96
C LEU A 357 -7.75 23.99 11.04
N ALA A 358 -7.76 25.23 11.51
CA ALA A 358 -6.55 26.05 11.64
C ALA A 358 -5.52 25.45 12.61
N LYS A 359 -5.97 24.87 13.74
CA LYS A 359 -5.08 24.15 14.68
C LYS A 359 -4.50 22.89 14.05
N GLY A 360 -5.31 22.12 13.32
CA GLY A 360 -4.88 20.88 12.68
C GLY A 360 -3.99 21.07 11.46
N PHE A 361 -3.95 22.27 10.89
CA PHE A 361 -3.08 22.61 9.75
C PHE A 361 -1.60 22.28 10.00
N THR A 362 -1.14 22.31 11.25
CA THR A 362 0.21 21.93 11.64
C THR A 362 0.56 20.47 11.27
N ASN A 363 -0.43 19.57 11.17
CA ASN A 363 -0.22 18.22 10.68
C ASN A 363 0.16 18.22 9.19
N LEU A 364 -0.56 18.99 8.36
CA LEU A 364 -0.22 19.17 6.95
C LEU A 364 1.18 19.77 6.79
N GLN A 365 1.53 20.81 7.56
CA GLN A 365 2.87 21.41 7.53
C GLN A 365 3.96 20.37 7.78
N LYS A 366 3.79 19.49 8.79
CA LYS A 366 4.79 18.45 9.07
C LYS A 366 4.92 17.47 7.91
N HIS A 367 3.82 17.08 7.26
CA HIS A 367 3.88 16.19 6.09
C HIS A 367 4.58 16.85 4.89
N THR A 368 4.38 18.15 4.66
CA THR A 368 5.10 18.89 3.59
C THR A 368 6.60 18.96 3.89
N GLU A 369 7.00 19.28 5.13
CA GLU A 369 8.39 19.27 5.59
C GLU A 369 9.04 17.89 5.42
N SER A 370 8.30 16.83 5.72
CA SER A 370 8.79 15.45 5.59
C SER A 370 9.11 15.11 4.13
N ILE A 371 8.26 15.51 3.17
CA ILE A 371 8.53 15.31 1.74
C ILE A 371 9.71 16.19 1.27
N GLN A 372 9.80 17.42 1.74
CA GLN A 372 10.94 18.30 1.42
C GLN A 372 12.28 17.70 1.88
N THR A 373 12.30 16.96 2.99
CA THR A 373 13.49 16.27 3.49
C THR A 373 14.07 15.27 2.49
N PHE A 374 13.21 14.68 1.65
CA PHE A 374 13.63 13.80 0.55
C PHE A 374 14.04 14.54 -0.73
N GLY A 375 13.95 15.87 -0.77
CA GLY A 375 14.35 16.68 -1.92
C GLY A 375 13.42 16.60 -3.12
N ILE A 376 12.13 16.28 -2.93
CA ILE A 376 11.16 16.13 -4.00
C ILE A 376 10.15 17.29 -3.96
N PRO A 377 9.84 17.97 -5.08
CA PRO A 377 8.80 18.98 -5.14
C PRO A 377 7.42 18.35 -4.88
N TYR A 378 6.52 19.12 -4.29
CA TYR A 378 5.19 18.64 -3.96
C TYR A 378 4.10 19.66 -4.28
N VAL A 379 2.86 19.15 -4.38
CA VAL A 379 1.62 19.94 -4.47
C VAL A 379 0.62 19.35 -3.47
N VAL A 380 -0.06 20.19 -2.71
CA VAL A 380 -1.16 19.76 -1.84
C VAL A 380 -2.46 19.70 -2.65
N ALA A 381 -3.13 18.54 -2.63
CA ALA A 381 -4.47 18.38 -3.17
C ALA A 381 -5.49 18.52 -2.03
N ILE A 382 -6.22 19.63 -2.01
CA ILE A 382 -7.34 19.83 -1.08
C ILE A 382 -8.52 19.06 -1.65
N ASN A 383 -8.78 17.86 -1.11
CA ASN A 383 -9.86 17.00 -1.56
C ASN A 383 -11.17 17.42 -0.89
N LYS A 384 -11.99 18.18 -1.61
CA LYS A 384 -13.25 18.75 -1.13
C LYS A 384 -14.34 17.68 -1.06
N PHE A 385 -15.06 17.65 0.06
CA PHE A 385 -16.27 16.85 0.27
C PHE A 385 -17.51 17.75 0.27
N ILE A 386 -18.67 17.15 -0.02
CA ILE A 386 -19.98 17.87 -0.06
C ILE A 386 -20.30 18.55 1.29
N THR A 387 -19.77 18.03 2.39
CA THR A 387 -19.99 18.57 3.75
C THR A 387 -19.07 19.72 4.11
N ASP A 388 -18.06 20.01 3.30
CA ASP A 388 -17.08 21.07 3.59
C ASP A 388 -17.67 22.44 3.28
N SER A 389 -17.60 23.38 4.23
CA SER A 389 -18.11 24.73 4.04
C SER A 389 -17.14 25.61 3.23
N ASP A 390 -17.69 26.62 2.55
CA ASP A 390 -16.87 27.58 1.80
C ASP A 390 -15.91 28.35 2.72
N ALA A 391 -16.30 28.61 3.97
CA ALA A 391 -15.45 29.26 4.96
C ALA A 391 -14.25 28.40 5.35
N GLU A 392 -14.42 27.08 5.50
CA GLU A 392 -13.35 26.13 5.79
C GLU A 392 -12.40 26.00 4.60
N VAL A 393 -12.93 25.90 3.38
CA VAL A 393 -12.13 25.86 2.15
C VAL A 393 -11.27 27.12 2.05
N ALA A 394 -11.89 28.31 2.12
CA ALA A 394 -11.17 29.60 2.03
C ALA A 394 -10.11 29.75 3.14
N LYS A 395 -10.39 29.24 4.36
CA LYS A 395 -9.41 29.27 5.44
C LYS A 395 -8.21 28.40 5.15
N LEU A 396 -8.42 27.19 4.61
CA LEU A 396 -7.34 26.27 4.28
C LEU A 396 -6.47 26.82 3.14
N GLU A 397 -7.10 27.37 2.10
CA GLU A 397 -6.39 28.04 1.00
C GLU A 397 -5.53 29.20 1.51
N ALA A 398 -6.10 30.09 2.35
CA ALA A 398 -5.35 31.19 2.95
C ALA A 398 -4.16 30.73 3.81
N LEU A 399 -4.32 29.64 4.56
CA LEU A 399 -3.22 29.06 5.34
C LEU A 399 -2.12 28.48 4.45
N CYS A 400 -2.48 27.84 3.35
CA CYS A 400 -1.50 27.36 2.37
C CYS A 400 -0.74 28.53 1.73
N GLU A 401 -1.43 29.61 1.34
CA GLU A 401 -0.79 30.81 0.78
C GLU A 401 0.16 31.47 1.80
N GLU A 402 -0.28 31.67 3.05
CA GLU A 402 0.50 32.26 4.13
C GLU A 402 1.83 31.52 4.37
N HIS A 403 1.80 30.18 4.22
CA HIS A 403 2.98 29.34 4.45
C HIS A 403 3.74 28.98 3.16
N GLY A 404 3.35 29.52 2.00
CA GLY A 404 4.00 29.26 0.71
C GLY A 404 3.87 27.78 0.27
N ILE A 405 2.82 27.09 0.68
CA ILE A 405 2.53 25.69 0.31
C ILE A 405 1.76 25.70 -1.01
N PRO A 406 2.30 25.09 -2.09
CA PRO A 406 1.58 24.98 -3.35
C PRO A 406 0.38 24.02 -3.19
N PHE A 407 -0.80 24.46 -3.59
CA PHE A 407 -2.02 23.66 -3.44
C PHE A 407 -2.97 23.82 -4.64
N SER A 408 -3.91 22.89 -4.77
CA SER A 408 -5.06 22.97 -5.67
C SER A 408 -6.28 22.36 -4.99
N LEU A 409 -7.43 22.99 -5.14
CA LEU A 409 -8.72 22.39 -4.79
C LEU A 409 -9.06 21.29 -5.80
N THR A 410 -9.54 20.14 -5.32
CA THR A 410 -9.95 19.03 -6.18
C THR A 410 -11.39 18.59 -5.89
N GLU A 411 -12.14 18.32 -6.95
CA GLU A 411 -13.53 17.85 -6.91
C GLU A 411 -13.69 16.58 -7.78
N VAL A 412 -12.64 15.76 -7.82
CA VAL A 412 -12.55 14.59 -8.71
C VAL A 412 -13.59 13.51 -8.41
N TRP A 413 -14.05 13.41 -7.17
CA TRP A 413 -15.11 12.46 -6.83
C TRP A 413 -16.41 12.76 -7.59
N GLU A 414 -16.78 14.03 -7.72
CA GLU A 414 -18.00 14.49 -8.37
C GLU A 414 -17.85 14.67 -9.88
N LYS A 415 -16.67 15.14 -10.33
CA LYS A 415 -16.43 15.64 -11.69
C LYS A 415 -15.42 14.80 -12.49
N GLY A 416 -14.93 13.68 -11.94
CA GLY A 416 -13.88 12.89 -12.59
C GLY A 416 -12.62 13.72 -12.87
N GLY A 417 -11.98 13.50 -14.02
CA GLY A 417 -10.78 14.22 -14.43
C GLY A 417 -10.97 15.74 -14.53
N ASP A 418 -12.18 16.23 -14.88
CA ASP A 418 -12.45 17.68 -14.94
C ASP A 418 -12.27 18.36 -13.58
N GLY A 419 -12.55 17.65 -12.48
CA GLY A 419 -12.35 18.14 -11.12
C GLY A 419 -10.88 18.20 -10.68
N GLY A 420 -9.94 17.71 -11.50
CA GLY A 420 -8.51 17.67 -11.23
C GLY A 420 -7.63 18.48 -12.17
N LEU A 421 -8.20 19.25 -13.12
CA LEU A 421 -7.42 19.92 -14.17
C LEU A 421 -6.42 20.94 -13.63
N GLU A 422 -6.78 21.72 -12.61
CA GLU A 422 -5.85 22.66 -11.97
C GLU A 422 -4.73 21.94 -11.23
N LEU A 423 -5.05 20.85 -10.53
CA LEU A 423 -4.04 20.00 -9.90
C LEU A 423 -3.08 19.45 -10.94
N ALA A 424 -3.57 18.98 -12.08
CA ALA A 424 -2.75 18.48 -13.18
C ALA A 424 -1.79 19.55 -13.71
N ASP A 425 -2.25 20.79 -13.90
CA ASP A 425 -1.38 21.91 -14.34
C ASP A 425 -0.24 22.17 -13.33
N LYS A 426 -0.54 22.18 -12.03
CA LYS A 426 0.45 22.39 -10.97
C LYS A 426 1.44 21.21 -10.87
N VAL A 427 0.97 19.98 -11.05
CA VAL A 427 1.83 18.79 -11.08
C VAL A 427 2.74 18.82 -12.30
N ILE A 428 2.22 19.15 -13.50
CA ILE A 428 3.04 19.28 -14.71
C ILE A 428 4.12 20.35 -14.49
N ALA A 429 3.76 21.52 -13.98
CA ALA A 429 4.73 22.58 -13.70
C ALA A 429 5.80 22.15 -12.69
N ALA A 430 5.43 21.42 -11.63
CA ALA A 430 6.38 20.90 -10.65
C ALA A 430 7.33 19.87 -11.25
N VAL A 431 6.83 18.95 -12.10
CA VAL A 431 7.63 17.94 -12.80
C VAL A 431 8.58 18.58 -13.81
N GLU A 432 8.07 19.52 -14.63
CA GLU A 432 8.85 20.19 -15.68
C GLU A 432 9.88 21.17 -15.11
N SER A 433 9.73 21.61 -13.86
CA SER A 433 10.75 22.42 -13.19
C SER A 433 12.11 21.71 -13.04
N GLY A 434 12.12 20.38 -13.05
CA GLY A 434 13.32 19.58 -12.83
C GLY A 434 13.93 19.73 -11.43
N ALA A 435 13.16 20.23 -10.46
CA ALA A 435 13.65 20.52 -9.10
C ALA A 435 13.81 19.27 -8.21
N ALA A 436 13.39 18.08 -8.66
CA ALA A 436 13.52 16.86 -7.88
C ALA A 436 15.00 16.45 -7.73
N ASP A 437 15.49 16.44 -6.49
CA ASP A 437 16.84 16.01 -6.09
C ASP A 437 16.70 14.99 -4.95
N TYR A 438 16.17 13.82 -5.29
CA TYR A 438 15.86 12.78 -4.30
C TYR A 438 17.08 12.33 -3.51
N LYS A 439 16.92 12.27 -2.19
CA LYS A 439 17.90 11.76 -1.23
C LYS A 439 17.21 10.86 -0.21
N ARG A 440 17.71 9.64 -0.04
CA ARG A 440 17.30 8.80 1.09
C ARG A 440 17.67 9.47 2.40
N ILE A 441 16.86 9.22 3.42
CA ILE A 441 17.12 9.81 4.75
C ILE A 441 18.15 9.04 5.57
N TYR A 442 18.49 7.82 5.17
CA TYR A 442 19.54 6.98 5.76
C TYR A 442 20.23 6.11 4.72
N ASP A 443 21.41 5.59 5.04
CA ASP A 443 22.16 4.61 4.26
C ASP A 443 21.96 3.21 4.83
N ASP A 444 21.96 2.15 3.97
CA ASP A 444 21.86 0.77 4.42
C ASP A 444 23.05 0.33 5.29
N ALA A 445 24.19 0.97 5.17
CA ALA A 445 25.38 0.72 5.99
C ALA A 445 25.27 1.26 7.43
N TRP A 446 24.29 2.15 7.71
CA TRP A 446 24.05 2.66 9.05
C TRP A 446 23.55 1.57 9.99
N SER A 447 23.76 1.75 11.29
CA SER A 447 23.16 0.88 12.31
C SER A 447 21.63 0.97 12.29
N MET A 448 20.95 -0.03 12.83
CA MET A 448 19.49 -0.01 12.96
C MET A 448 19.04 1.18 13.81
N GLU A 449 19.79 1.50 14.85
CA GLU A 449 19.53 2.63 15.73
C GLU A 449 19.59 3.95 14.98
N GLU A 450 20.64 4.19 14.17
CA GLU A 450 20.78 5.40 13.34
C GLU A 450 19.68 5.52 12.29
N LYS A 451 19.27 4.41 11.64
CA LYS A 451 18.14 4.38 10.69
C LYS A 451 16.83 4.77 11.38
N LEU A 452 16.54 4.18 12.53
CA LEU A 452 15.35 4.49 13.33
C LEU A 452 15.34 5.97 13.76
N GLU A 453 16.46 6.47 14.25
CA GLU A 453 16.61 7.86 14.63
C GLU A 453 16.34 8.81 13.45
N ALA A 454 16.87 8.50 12.27
CA ALA A 454 16.63 9.28 11.05
C ALA A 454 15.15 9.34 10.67
N ILE A 455 14.44 8.20 10.70
CA ILE A 455 13.01 8.15 10.42
C ILE A 455 12.23 8.98 11.44
N VAL A 456 12.49 8.78 12.73
CA VAL A 456 11.73 9.41 13.81
C VAL A 456 11.96 10.93 13.84
N THR A 457 13.19 11.37 13.72
CA THR A 457 13.51 12.81 13.82
C THR A 457 13.16 13.58 12.55
N LYS A 458 13.47 13.05 11.38
CA LYS A 458 13.26 13.74 10.10
C LYS A 458 11.81 13.65 9.61
N VAL A 459 11.18 12.46 9.69
CA VAL A 459 9.85 12.23 9.15
C VAL A 459 8.75 12.46 10.19
N TYR A 460 8.87 11.87 11.39
CA TYR A 460 7.81 11.98 12.40
C TYR A 460 7.88 13.26 13.22
N GLY A 461 9.08 13.81 13.42
CA GLY A 461 9.30 14.99 14.26
C GLY A 461 9.43 14.67 15.75
N GLY A 462 9.70 13.39 16.09
CA GLY A 462 10.03 12.96 17.45
C GLY A 462 11.47 13.29 17.83
N ILE A 463 11.82 13.09 19.10
CA ILE A 463 13.13 13.41 19.66
C ILE A 463 14.06 12.20 19.80
N GLY A 464 13.58 10.99 19.51
CA GLY A 464 14.41 9.77 19.57
C GLY A 464 13.58 8.50 19.66
N VAL A 465 14.29 7.40 19.95
CA VAL A 465 13.75 6.03 19.96
C VAL A 465 14.08 5.35 21.28
N GLU A 466 13.09 4.67 21.87
CA GLU A 466 13.29 3.73 22.97
C GLU A 466 13.15 2.30 22.50
N LEU A 467 14.12 1.45 22.85
CA LEU A 467 14.15 0.04 22.51
C LEU A 467 13.80 -0.82 23.72
N SER A 468 12.83 -1.71 23.59
CA SER A 468 12.57 -2.74 24.60
C SER A 468 13.80 -3.64 24.80
N SER A 469 13.88 -4.34 25.94
CA SER A 469 14.93 -5.34 26.17
C SER A 469 14.95 -6.46 25.11
N LYS A 470 13.79 -6.77 24.51
CA LYS A 470 13.69 -7.72 23.39
C LYS A 470 14.32 -7.14 22.14
N ALA A 471 13.96 -5.92 21.78
CA ALA A 471 14.49 -5.23 20.60
C ALA A 471 16.00 -5.06 20.66
N GLN A 472 16.57 -4.67 21.83
CA GLN A 472 18.00 -4.56 22.03
C GLN A 472 18.74 -5.89 21.79
N LYS A 473 18.20 -7.00 22.31
CA LYS A 473 18.78 -8.35 22.08
C LYS A 473 18.70 -8.75 20.60
N GLN A 474 17.60 -8.42 19.93
CA GLN A 474 17.43 -8.71 18.50
C GLN A 474 18.44 -7.93 17.64
N ILE A 475 18.75 -6.67 17.95
CA ILE A 475 19.78 -5.91 17.21
C ILE A 475 21.15 -6.62 17.31
N VAL A 476 21.53 -7.10 18.48
CA VAL A 476 22.78 -7.86 18.66
C VAL A 476 22.78 -9.13 17.83
N GLU A 477 21.65 -9.87 17.81
CA GLU A 477 21.49 -11.07 17.00
C GLU A 477 21.52 -10.75 15.49
N PHE A 478 20.83 -9.70 15.05
CA PHE A 478 20.77 -9.31 13.64
C PHE A 478 22.14 -8.88 13.09
N LYS A 479 22.94 -8.16 13.89
CA LYS A 479 24.34 -7.84 13.55
C LYS A 479 25.17 -9.10 13.29
N LYS A 480 24.93 -10.19 14.03
CA LYS A 480 25.63 -11.48 13.83
C LYS A 480 25.35 -12.08 12.44
N TYR A 481 24.14 -11.89 11.92
CA TYR A 481 23.72 -12.42 10.63
C TYR A 481 23.78 -11.39 9.48
N GLY A 482 24.18 -10.14 9.75
CA GLY A 482 24.22 -9.05 8.75
C GLY A 482 22.83 -8.51 8.39
N TRP A 483 21.82 -8.79 9.21
CA TRP A 483 20.44 -8.33 8.97
C TRP A 483 20.21 -6.87 9.38
N ASP A 484 21.14 -6.29 10.12
CA ASP A 484 21.17 -4.87 10.48
C ASP A 484 21.36 -3.93 9.27
N ARG A 485 21.75 -4.47 8.12
CA ARG A 485 21.94 -3.72 6.87
C ARG A 485 20.66 -3.53 6.06
N TYR A 486 19.59 -4.26 6.38
CA TYR A 486 18.31 -4.08 5.69
C TYR A 486 17.65 -2.75 6.05
N PRO A 487 16.86 -2.12 5.13
CA PRO A 487 16.03 -0.97 5.46
C PRO A 487 15.01 -1.31 6.54
N ILE A 488 14.57 -0.29 7.27
CA ILE A 488 13.58 -0.40 8.32
C ILE A 488 12.18 -0.11 7.77
N CYS A 489 11.25 -1.04 8.03
CA CYS A 489 9.83 -0.87 7.76
C CYS A 489 9.10 -0.61 9.09
N MET A 490 8.80 0.65 9.37
CA MET A 490 8.11 1.02 10.62
C MET A 490 6.66 0.52 10.60
N ALA A 491 6.27 -0.22 11.63
CA ALA A 491 4.91 -0.67 11.87
C ALA A 491 4.34 0.07 13.09
N LYS A 492 3.54 1.11 12.83
CA LYS A 492 2.93 1.97 13.84
C LYS A 492 1.49 2.34 13.48
N THR A 493 0.80 3.02 14.39
CA THR A 493 -0.52 3.59 14.11
C THR A 493 -0.46 4.56 12.92
N GLN A 494 -1.48 4.55 12.08
CA GLN A 494 -1.63 5.49 10.97
C GLN A 494 -2.24 6.84 11.38
N TYR A 495 -2.78 6.94 12.59
CA TYR A 495 -3.56 8.10 13.03
C TYR A 495 -2.75 9.22 13.67
N SER A 496 -1.48 8.99 13.93
CA SER A 496 -0.59 9.96 14.57
C SER A 496 0.80 9.91 13.94
N LEU A 497 1.53 11.00 14.02
CA LEU A 497 2.98 11.03 13.74
C LEU A 497 3.78 10.24 14.79
N SER A 498 3.25 10.09 16.02
CA SER A 498 3.84 9.25 17.06
C SER A 498 3.34 7.79 16.98
N ASP A 499 3.75 6.94 17.91
CA ASP A 499 3.23 5.59 18.13
C ASP A 499 1.98 5.56 19.02
N ASP A 500 1.58 6.71 19.59
CA ASP A 500 0.33 6.87 20.34
C ASP A 500 -0.77 7.45 19.43
N PRO A 501 -1.85 6.69 19.13
CA PRO A 501 -2.93 7.16 18.23
C PRO A 501 -3.75 8.32 18.81
N THR A 502 -3.58 8.67 20.09
CA THR A 502 -4.30 9.78 20.73
C THR A 502 -3.59 11.13 20.56
N LEU A 503 -2.30 11.11 20.22
CA LEU A 503 -1.52 12.32 19.96
C LEU A 503 -1.77 12.83 18.55
N LEU A 504 -2.83 13.61 18.37
CA LEU A 504 -3.25 14.17 17.09
C LEU A 504 -2.48 15.44 16.72
N GLY A 505 -2.63 15.92 15.50
CA GLY A 505 -2.01 17.14 15.00
C GLY A 505 -0.51 16.98 14.74
N ARG A 506 0.28 17.85 15.31
CA ARG A 506 1.75 17.81 15.26
C ARG A 506 2.30 17.69 16.68
N PRO A 507 2.35 16.47 17.24
CA PRO A 507 2.97 16.27 18.55
C PRO A 507 4.46 16.62 18.52
N THR A 508 4.99 17.10 19.66
CA THR A 508 6.41 17.42 19.89
C THR A 508 6.92 16.65 21.10
N ASP A 509 8.22 16.56 21.24
CA ASP A 509 8.90 16.01 22.43
C ASP A 509 8.53 14.54 22.75
N PHE A 510 8.10 13.77 21.73
CA PHE A 510 7.77 12.36 21.88
C PHE A 510 8.92 11.45 21.41
N VAL A 511 8.98 10.27 21.98
CA VAL A 511 9.85 9.17 21.52
C VAL A 511 8.99 8.06 20.90
N ILE A 512 9.58 7.28 20.00
CA ILE A 512 8.95 6.08 19.44
C ILE A 512 9.48 4.85 20.19
N HIS A 513 8.56 3.99 20.64
CA HIS A 513 8.89 2.80 21.41
C HIS A 513 8.91 1.55 20.52
N ILE A 514 10.08 1.00 20.26
CA ILE A 514 10.24 -0.23 19.49
C ILE A 514 10.13 -1.43 20.42
N ARG A 515 9.05 -2.21 20.22
CA ARG A 515 8.77 -3.41 21.01
C ARG A 515 9.64 -4.59 20.57
N GLU A 516 9.74 -4.81 19.27
CA GLU A 516 10.49 -5.91 18.67
C GLU A 516 10.70 -5.69 17.18
N PHE A 517 11.61 -6.48 16.60
CA PHE A 517 11.87 -6.54 15.17
C PHE A 517 11.41 -7.86 14.58
N ILE A 518 10.90 -7.83 13.34
CA ILE A 518 10.54 -9.02 12.57
C ILE A 518 11.34 -8.99 11.27
N PRO A 519 12.24 -9.96 11.04
CA PRO A 519 12.97 -10.05 9.78
C PRO A 519 12.03 -10.50 8.66
N LYS A 520 11.99 -9.75 7.57
CA LYS A 520 11.30 -10.02 6.32
C LYS A 520 12.34 -9.99 5.20
N LEU A 521 13.31 -10.91 5.29
CA LEU A 521 14.53 -10.87 4.49
C LEU A 521 14.27 -11.13 3.02
N GLY A 522 13.31 -12.01 2.70
CA GLY A 522 12.87 -12.22 1.33
C GLY A 522 12.26 -10.95 0.72
N ALA A 523 11.50 -10.19 1.50
CA ALA A 523 11.01 -8.88 1.09
C ALA A 523 12.12 -7.82 1.04
N GLY A 524 13.24 -8.04 1.75
CA GLY A 524 14.38 -7.13 1.76
C GLY A 524 14.26 -5.99 2.75
N PHE A 525 13.59 -6.19 3.88
CA PHE A 525 13.52 -5.22 4.98
C PHE A 525 13.32 -5.89 6.35
N VAL A 526 13.52 -5.11 7.40
CA VAL A 526 13.21 -5.50 8.78
C VAL A 526 12.04 -4.64 9.27
N VAL A 527 10.98 -5.29 9.77
CA VAL A 527 9.84 -4.59 10.38
C VAL A 527 10.18 -4.22 11.81
N ALA A 528 10.04 -2.93 12.16
CA ALA A 528 10.14 -2.42 13.52
C ALA A 528 8.72 -2.19 14.08
N LEU A 529 8.31 -3.02 15.04
CA LEU A 529 6.99 -2.94 15.67
C LEU A 529 7.00 -1.98 16.84
N THR A 530 6.09 -1.00 16.83
CA THR A 530 5.96 -0.03 17.92
C THR A 530 4.91 -0.45 18.95
N GLY A 531 3.73 -0.76 18.59
CA GLY A 531 2.62 -1.13 19.48
C GLY A 531 2.00 -2.46 19.09
N ASP A 532 0.74 -2.65 19.43
CA ASP A 532 -0.06 -3.79 19.02
C ASP A 532 -0.59 -3.56 17.59
N VAL A 533 0.27 -3.81 16.62
CA VAL A 533 -0.12 -3.79 15.20
C VAL A 533 -0.67 -5.16 14.83
N MET A 534 -1.93 -5.20 14.46
CA MET A 534 -2.63 -6.46 14.15
C MET A 534 -2.42 -6.86 12.69
N THR A 535 -1.88 -8.04 12.50
CA THR A 535 -1.71 -8.69 11.18
C THR A 535 -2.93 -9.52 10.75
N MET A 536 -3.90 -9.70 11.64
CA MET A 536 -5.20 -10.30 11.37
C MET A 536 -6.31 -9.40 11.93
N PRO A 537 -6.91 -8.53 11.11
CA PRO A 537 -8.01 -7.68 11.53
C PRO A 537 -9.24 -8.51 11.93
N GLY A 538 -10.11 -7.94 12.76
CA GLY A 538 -11.41 -8.51 13.05
C GLY A 538 -12.52 -7.78 12.30
N LEU A 539 -13.63 -8.47 12.05
CA LEU A 539 -14.83 -7.83 11.52
C LEU A 539 -15.40 -6.85 12.56
N PRO A 540 -15.94 -5.69 12.13
CA PRO A 540 -16.63 -4.75 13.00
C PRO A 540 -18.00 -5.31 13.42
N LYS A 541 -18.68 -4.63 14.37
CA LYS A 541 -20.03 -5.03 14.83
C LYS A 541 -21.06 -5.08 13.70
N LYS A 542 -20.92 -4.18 12.71
CA LYS A 542 -21.74 -4.14 11.49
C LYS A 542 -20.78 -4.15 10.28
N PRO A 543 -20.41 -5.33 9.78
CA PRO A 543 -19.55 -5.42 8.61
C PRO A 543 -20.29 -4.98 7.33
N ALA A 544 -19.54 -4.46 6.38
CA ALA A 544 -20.05 -4.04 5.06
C ALA A 544 -20.80 -5.19 4.34
N ALA A 545 -20.36 -6.43 4.55
CA ALA A 545 -20.98 -7.64 4.00
C ALA A 545 -22.48 -7.76 4.32
N LEU A 546 -23.01 -7.13 5.37
CA LEU A 546 -24.45 -7.13 5.67
C LEU A 546 -25.29 -6.38 4.62
N ASN A 547 -24.68 -5.52 3.81
CA ASN A 547 -25.36 -4.74 2.78
C ASN A 547 -25.16 -5.31 1.39
N MET A 548 -24.29 -6.34 1.25
CA MET A 548 -23.94 -6.93 -0.04
C MET A 548 -24.92 -8.01 -0.43
N ASP A 549 -25.29 -8.03 -1.71
CA ASP A 549 -26.13 -9.03 -2.32
C ASP A 549 -25.78 -9.19 -3.81
N VAL A 550 -26.44 -10.11 -4.48
CA VAL A 550 -26.37 -10.34 -5.93
C VAL A 550 -27.78 -10.51 -6.49
N ASP A 551 -28.06 -9.84 -7.59
CA ASP A 551 -29.34 -9.99 -8.28
C ASP A 551 -29.42 -11.31 -9.11
N GLU A 552 -30.60 -11.60 -9.65
CA GLU A 552 -30.85 -12.80 -10.48
C GLU A 552 -30.02 -12.84 -11.79
N ASN A 553 -29.45 -11.71 -12.21
CA ASN A 553 -28.60 -11.58 -13.38
C ASN A 553 -27.11 -11.66 -13.04
N GLY A 554 -26.76 -11.82 -11.78
CA GLY A 554 -25.38 -11.89 -11.30
C GLY A 554 -24.72 -10.54 -11.04
N ASN A 555 -25.46 -9.42 -11.01
CA ASN A 555 -24.91 -8.11 -10.72
C ASN A 555 -24.77 -7.89 -9.20
N ALA A 556 -23.63 -7.43 -8.76
CA ALA A 556 -23.40 -7.11 -7.35
C ALA A 556 -24.24 -5.92 -6.89
N GLN A 557 -24.71 -6.01 -5.66
CA GLN A 557 -25.46 -4.96 -4.97
C GLN A 557 -24.77 -4.62 -3.64
N GLY A 558 -24.80 -3.35 -3.22
CA GLY A 558 -24.25 -2.93 -1.95
C GLY A 558 -22.72 -3.03 -1.81
N LEU A 559 -22.03 -3.19 -2.92
CA LEU A 559 -20.57 -3.13 -2.99
C LEU A 559 -20.16 -1.65 -3.15
N PHE A 560 -20.22 -0.89 -2.05
CA PHE A 560 -19.91 0.56 -1.88
C PHE A 560 -20.76 1.57 -2.64
#